data_d00603def872bac88265b8058651427c
#
_entry.id   d00603def872bac88265b8058651427c
#
_cell.length_a   1.000
_cell.length_b   1.000
_cell.length_c   1.000
_cell.angle_alpha   90.00
_cell.angle_beta   90.00
_cell.angle_gamma   90.00
#
_symmetry.space_group_name_H-M   'P 1'
#
loop_
_entity.id
_entity.type
_entity.pdbx_description
1 polymer ?
#
loop_
_entity_poly.entity_id
_entity_poly.type
_entity_poly.pdbx_seq_one_letter_code
_entity_poly.pdbx_strand_id
1 'polypeptide(L)'
;IKKLETKFKSCLVYDIHSYNWKRWDRPVPVFNIGAEKVDKERYGSYVESWRDELAQIELENIHNYSAINDVFYGRGYLLEFVTNRFKNTLVLATEVSKIYCDELTGESFPEIINQIKEGFKTAILNHAFQFVKNETTYKVGSKQVNILHNELESDLIKIDKQLFQLVNDFELLSVINPINLEFEKKKFLASKYTYEPQFKYNPLNINPFEFKRKL
;
A
#
# COMPACT_ATOMS: atom_id res chain seq x y z
N ILE A 1 13.35 4.59 -7.91
CA ILE A 1 13.44 5.87 -7.16
C ILE A 1 14.51 6.75 -7.79
N LYS A 2 15.81 6.38 -7.78
CA LYS A 2 16.89 7.24 -8.28
C LYS A 2 16.64 7.83 -9.68
N LYS A 3 16.15 7.03 -10.63
CA LYS A 3 15.79 7.51 -11.98
C LYS A 3 14.67 8.55 -11.95
N LEU A 4 13.67 8.35 -11.09
CA LEU A 4 12.54 9.27 -10.94
C LEU A 4 12.99 10.59 -10.31
N GLU A 5 13.73 10.55 -9.21
CA GLU A 5 14.29 11.78 -8.61
C GLU A 5 15.19 12.55 -9.58
N THR A 6 16.00 11.84 -10.38
CA THR A 6 16.84 12.50 -11.38
C THR A 6 16.01 13.19 -12.45
N LYS A 7 14.97 12.51 -12.95
CA LYS A 7 14.11 13.03 -14.03
C LYS A 7 13.13 14.10 -13.55
N PHE A 8 12.43 13.84 -12.44
CA PHE A 8 11.31 14.64 -11.98
C PHE A 8 11.60 15.50 -10.74
N LYS A 9 12.81 15.37 -10.16
CA LYS A 9 13.29 16.08 -8.95
C LYS A 9 12.60 15.69 -7.65
N SER A 10 11.52 14.94 -7.70
CA SER A 10 10.81 14.36 -6.55
C SER A 10 10.26 12.99 -6.90
N CYS A 11 9.94 12.20 -5.87
CA CYS A 11 9.34 10.89 -6.03
C CYS A 11 8.38 10.63 -4.85
N LEU A 12 7.25 10.00 -5.14
CA LEU A 12 6.28 9.56 -4.15
C LEU A 12 6.17 8.04 -4.22
N VAL A 13 6.22 7.39 -3.07
CA VAL A 13 6.14 5.93 -2.94
C VAL A 13 5.02 5.59 -1.94
N TYR A 14 4.05 4.82 -2.37
CA TYR A 14 3.06 4.20 -1.50
C TYR A 14 3.52 2.78 -1.17
N ASP A 15 3.82 2.54 0.10
CA ASP A 15 4.24 1.24 0.64
C ASP A 15 3.08 0.65 1.43
N ILE A 16 2.27 -0.22 0.78
CA ILE A 16 1.00 -0.68 1.32
C ILE A 16 1.14 -2.10 1.84
N HIS A 17 0.86 -2.26 3.11
CA HIS A 17 0.88 -3.50 3.86
C HIS A 17 -0.47 -3.79 4.52
N SER A 18 -0.55 -4.85 5.27
CA SER A 18 -1.73 -5.16 6.05
C SER A 18 -1.40 -5.80 7.40
N TYR A 19 -2.29 -5.63 8.36
CA TYR A 19 -2.11 -6.13 9.69
C TYR A 19 -3.35 -6.82 10.25
N ASN A 20 -3.13 -7.73 11.22
CA ASN A 20 -4.18 -8.42 11.95
C ASN A 20 -4.68 -7.52 13.07
N TRP A 21 -5.84 -6.93 12.90
CA TRP A 21 -6.39 -5.94 13.82
C TRP A 21 -6.95 -6.54 15.12
N LYS A 22 -7.36 -7.79 15.11
CA LYS A 22 -7.88 -8.51 16.30
C LYS A 22 -6.86 -8.77 17.40
N ARG A 23 -5.61 -8.33 17.21
CA ARG A 23 -4.54 -8.44 18.22
C ARG A 23 -4.58 -7.36 19.29
N TRP A 24 -5.35 -6.30 19.04
CA TRP A 24 -5.46 -5.17 19.98
C TRP A 24 -6.79 -5.23 20.73
N ASP A 25 -6.74 -5.07 22.06
CA ASP A 25 -7.92 -5.02 22.94
C ASP A 25 -8.57 -3.62 22.94
N ARG A 26 -8.40 -2.88 21.84
CA ARG A 26 -8.97 -1.56 21.61
C ARG A 26 -9.32 -1.36 20.15
N PRO A 27 -10.18 -0.38 19.84
CA PRO A 27 -10.35 0.03 18.44
C PRO A 27 -9.02 0.48 17.83
N VAL A 28 -8.77 0.05 16.61
CA VAL A 28 -7.58 0.41 15.83
C VAL A 28 -7.99 0.95 14.46
N PRO A 29 -7.17 1.79 13.80
CA PRO A 29 -7.53 2.39 12.53
C PRO A 29 -7.69 1.34 11.43
N VAL A 30 -8.58 1.61 10.49
CA VAL A 30 -8.67 0.83 9.25
C VAL A 30 -7.39 1.04 8.44
N PHE A 31 -6.93 2.30 8.37
CA PHE A 31 -5.68 2.66 7.70
C PHE A 31 -4.76 3.35 8.71
N ASN A 32 -3.61 2.76 8.97
CA ASN A 32 -2.56 3.36 9.80
C ASN A 32 -1.39 3.78 8.93
N ILE A 33 -0.95 5.02 9.07
CA ILE A 33 0.19 5.56 8.35
C ILE A 33 1.37 5.67 9.32
N GLY A 34 2.43 4.94 9.02
CA GLY A 34 3.68 5.03 9.79
C GLY A 34 4.57 6.15 9.24
N ALA A 35 4.74 7.23 10.00
CA ALA A 35 5.42 8.44 9.54
C ALA A 35 6.51 8.95 10.49
N GLU A 36 6.97 8.16 11.45
CA GLU A 36 7.98 8.61 12.43
C GLU A 36 9.30 9.02 11.78
N LYS A 37 9.69 8.34 10.69
CA LYS A 37 10.93 8.60 9.96
C LYS A 37 10.78 9.57 8.77
N VAL A 38 9.57 10.06 8.52
CA VAL A 38 9.31 11.05 7.48
C VAL A 38 9.79 12.43 7.95
N ASP A 39 10.42 13.17 7.06
CA ASP A 39 10.74 14.58 7.28
C ASP A 39 9.44 15.38 7.38
N LYS A 40 9.07 15.72 8.61
CA LYS A 40 7.79 16.38 8.92
C LYS A 40 7.73 17.83 8.45
N GLU A 41 8.86 18.51 8.44
CA GLU A 41 8.91 19.90 7.98
C GLU A 41 8.60 19.98 6.48
N ARG A 42 9.15 19.03 5.73
CA ARG A 42 8.98 18.99 4.29
C ARG A 42 7.70 18.28 3.84
N TYR A 43 7.38 17.16 4.44
CA TYR A 43 6.35 16.25 3.94
C TYR A 43 5.16 16.06 4.87
N GLY A 44 5.14 16.73 6.03
CA GLY A 44 4.08 16.55 7.02
C GLY A 44 2.68 16.80 6.45
N SER A 45 2.51 17.86 5.66
CA SER A 45 1.22 18.18 5.01
C SER A 45 0.75 17.09 4.04
N TYR A 46 1.67 16.41 3.36
CA TYR A 46 1.33 15.29 2.47
C TYR A 46 0.93 14.04 3.25
N VAL A 47 1.58 13.78 4.39
CA VAL A 47 1.19 12.66 5.28
C VAL A 47 -0.21 12.88 5.83
N GLU A 48 -0.53 14.10 6.27
CA GLU A 48 -1.88 14.46 6.74
C GLU A 48 -2.91 14.37 5.61
N SER A 49 -2.60 14.91 4.44
CA SER A 49 -3.48 14.80 3.26
C SER A 49 -3.73 13.34 2.87
N TRP A 50 -2.72 12.48 2.94
CA TRP A 50 -2.88 11.05 2.68
C TRP A 50 -3.82 10.38 3.68
N ARG A 51 -3.68 10.70 4.98
CA ARG A 51 -4.62 10.23 6.00
C ARG A 51 -6.05 10.68 5.68
N ASP A 52 -6.24 11.91 5.28
CA ASP A 52 -7.56 12.48 4.99
C ASP A 52 -8.19 11.82 3.77
N GLU A 53 -7.42 11.56 2.71
CA GLU A 53 -7.89 10.80 1.55
C GLU A 53 -8.30 9.37 1.93
N LEU A 54 -7.52 8.68 2.77
CA LEU A 54 -7.87 7.34 3.24
C LEU A 54 -9.13 7.34 4.13
N ALA A 55 -9.33 8.39 4.93
CA ALA A 55 -10.50 8.53 5.77
C ALA A 55 -11.81 8.75 4.98
N GLN A 56 -11.71 9.20 3.72
CA GLN A 56 -12.86 9.35 2.82
C GLN A 56 -13.30 8.03 2.16
N ILE A 57 -12.54 6.95 2.32
CA ILE A 57 -12.91 5.65 1.74
C ILE A 57 -14.17 5.13 2.44
N GLU A 58 -15.25 5.03 1.69
CA GLU A 58 -16.51 4.48 2.19
C GLU A 58 -16.44 2.95 2.29
N LEU A 59 -16.74 2.43 3.47
CA LEU A 59 -16.77 1.00 3.78
C LEU A 59 -18.13 0.67 4.38
N GLU A 60 -18.88 -0.19 3.72
CA GLU A 60 -20.21 -0.57 4.18
C GLU A 60 -20.16 -1.26 5.55
N ASN A 61 -20.96 -0.75 6.48
CA ASN A 61 -21.07 -1.26 7.86
C ASN A 61 -19.76 -1.22 8.68
N ILE A 62 -18.72 -0.53 8.20
CA ILE A 62 -17.45 -0.39 8.90
C ILE A 62 -17.17 1.09 9.13
N HIS A 63 -17.01 1.46 10.40
CA HIS A 63 -16.56 2.81 10.72
C HIS A 63 -15.08 2.97 10.32
N ASN A 64 -14.87 3.63 9.19
CA ASN A 64 -13.52 3.92 8.73
C ASN A 64 -12.95 5.13 9.47
N TYR A 65 -11.88 4.91 10.23
CA TYR A 65 -11.01 6.01 10.62
C TYR A 65 -9.56 5.69 10.26
N SER A 66 -8.82 6.72 9.91
CA SER A 66 -7.41 6.64 9.54
C SER A 66 -6.57 7.38 10.57
N ALA A 67 -5.40 6.84 10.91
CA ALA A 67 -4.53 7.43 11.91
C ALA A 67 -3.06 7.43 11.48
N ILE A 68 -2.31 8.38 12.04
CA ILE A 68 -0.85 8.46 11.84
C ILE A 68 -0.19 7.98 13.13
N ASN A 69 0.70 6.98 13.02
CA ASN A 69 1.48 6.45 14.14
C ASN A 69 0.65 5.92 15.32
N ASP A 70 -0.48 5.24 15.05
CA ASP A 70 -1.32 4.65 16.10
C ASP A 70 -0.85 3.24 16.49
N VAL A 71 -0.83 2.30 15.55
CA VAL A 71 -0.40 0.91 15.76
C VAL A 71 0.98 0.62 15.17
N PHE A 72 1.35 1.29 14.08
CA PHE A 72 2.66 1.19 13.43
C PHE A 72 3.22 2.58 13.17
N TYR A 73 4.49 2.75 13.48
CA TYR A 73 5.16 4.04 13.49
C TYR A 73 6.01 4.32 12.24
N GLY A 74 6.07 3.39 11.29
CA GLY A 74 6.91 3.56 10.09
C GLY A 74 8.39 3.36 10.38
N ARG A 75 8.72 2.28 11.08
CA ARG A 75 10.11 1.87 11.39
C ARG A 75 10.58 0.72 10.51
N GLY A 76 9.85 0.45 9.41
CA GLY A 76 10.16 -0.61 8.48
C GLY A 76 11.39 -0.29 7.63
N TYR A 77 12.07 -1.35 7.17
CA TYR A 77 13.30 -1.25 6.39
C TYR A 77 13.16 -0.37 5.14
N LEU A 78 12.06 -0.51 4.40
CA LEU A 78 11.89 0.26 3.16
C LEU A 78 11.84 1.76 3.42
N LEU A 79 11.03 2.18 4.40
CA LEU A 79 10.91 3.58 4.77
C LEU A 79 12.26 4.14 5.24
N GLU A 80 12.95 3.43 6.14
CA GLU A 80 14.26 3.85 6.64
C GLU A 80 15.31 3.90 5.52
N PHE A 81 15.38 2.89 4.68
CA PHE A 81 16.32 2.83 3.55
C PHE A 81 16.10 3.99 2.58
N VAL A 82 14.83 4.28 2.24
CA VAL A 82 14.51 5.32 1.26
C VAL A 82 14.76 6.71 1.84
N THR A 83 14.29 7.00 3.05
CA THR A 83 14.47 8.32 3.68
C THR A 83 15.93 8.67 3.92
N ASN A 84 16.77 7.67 4.25
CA ASN A 84 18.19 7.88 4.44
C ASN A 84 18.94 8.12 3.11
N ARG A 85 18.47 7.54 2.01
CA ARG A 85 19.21 7.50 0.74
C ARG A 85 18.70 8.48 -0.30
N PHE A 86 17.42 8.80 -0.28
CA PHE A 86 16.75 9.61 -1.29
C PHE A 86 16.09 10.84 -0.65
N LYS A 87 16.72 12.00 -0.85
CA LYS A 87 16.34 13.24 -0.16
C LYS A 87 15.06 13.88 -0.68
N ASN A 88 14.67 13.54 -1.92
CA ASN A 88 13.49 14.11 -2.56
C ASN A 88 12.39 13.06 -2.78
N THR A 89 12.39 12.01 -1.96
CA THR A 89 11.39 10.95 -2.02
C THR A 89 10.58 10.91 -0.74
N LEU A 90 9.26 11.01 -0.86
CA LEU A 90 8.32 10.72 0.20
C LEU A 90 7.90 9.25 0.11
N VAL A 91 7.99 8.51 1.22
CA VAL A 91 7.41 7.18 1.36
C VAL A 91 6.26 7.24 2.34
N LEU A 92 5.12 6.74 1.94
CA LEU A 92 3.91 6.61 2.74
C LEU A 92 3.70 5.14 3.11
N ALA A 93 4.26 4.73 4.25
CA ALA A 93 4.06 3.38 4.78
C ALA A 93 2.64 3.28 5.36
N THR A 94 1.80 2.52 4.70
CA THR A 94 0.37 2.39 5.01
C THR A 94 0.03 0.95 5.37
N GLU A 95 -0.54 0.76 6.54
CA GLU A 95 -0.97 -0.54 7.04
C GLU A 95 -2.50 -0.60 7.05
N VAL A 96 -3.06 -1.53 6.29
CA VAL A 96 -4.50 -1.77 6.21
C VAL A 96 -4.90 -2.86 7.19
N SER A 97 -5.88 -2.60 8.06
CA SER A 97 -6.43 -3.66 8.90
C SER A 97 -7.12 -4.74 8.05
N LYS A 98 -6.93 -6.01 8.38
CA LYS A 98 -7.50 -7.14 7.62
C LYS A 98 -9.00 -7.29 7.84
N ILE A 99 -9.75 -6.20 7.66
CA ILE A 99 -11.22 -6.20 7.68
C ILE A 99 -11.82 -6.89 6.47
N TYR A 100 -11.04 -7.12 5.43
CA TYR A 100 -11.42 -7.69 4.14
C TYR A 100 -11.34 -9.21 4.09
N CYS A 101 -10.93 -9.85 5.20
CA CYS A 101 -10.92 -11.30 5.32
C CYS A 101 -11.06 -11.74 6.79
N ASP A 102 -11.50 -12.97 6.98
CA ASP A 102 -11.38 -13.62 8.28
C ASP A 102 -9.91 -13.97 8.55
N GLU A 103 -9.37 -13.46 9.67
CA GLU A 103 -7.94 -13.62 10.00
C GLU A 103 -7.57 -15.08 10.36
N LEU A 104 -8.54 -15.91 10.74
CA LEU A 104 -8.31 -17.29 11.16
C LEU A 104 -8.44 -18.26 9.99
N THR A 105 -9.49 -18.10 9.19
CA THR A 105 -9.80 -19.00 8.07
C THR A 105 -9.14 -18.56 6.78
N GLY A 106 -8.85 -17.26 6.64
CA GLY A 106 -8.38 -16.64 5.41
C GLY A 106 -9.51 -16.42 4.38
N GLU A 107 -10.77 -16.66 4.76
CA GLU A 107 -11.92 -16.38 3.90
C GLU A 107 -11.97 -14.89 3.58
N SER A 108 -12.07 -14.57 2.29
CA SER A 108 -12.09 -13.19 1.82
C SER A 108 -13.51 -12.64 1.74
N PHE A 109 -13.66 -11.33 1.93
CA PHE A 109 -14.90 -10.58 1.79
C PHE A 109 -14.81 -9.72 0.51
N PRO A 110 -15.29 -10.21 -0.65
CA PRO A 110 -15.09 -9.57 -1.95
C PRO A 110 -15.63 -8.14 -2.03
N GLU A 111 -16.74 -7.86 -1.36
CA GLU A 111 -17.36 -6.53 -1.33
C GLU A 111 -16.45 -5.52 -0.66
N ILE A 112 -15.90 -5.86 0.51
CA ILE A 112 -14.95 -5.00 1.23
C ILE A 112 -13.65 -4.82 0.43
N ILE A 113 -13.16 -5.88 -0.21
CA ILE A 113 -12.00 -5.80 -1.10
C ILE A 113 -12.24 -4.80 -2.23
N ASN A 114 -13.40 -4.84 -2.87
CA ASN A 114 -13.75 -3.92 -3.95
C ASN A 114 -13.88 -2.48 -3.45
N GLN A 115 -14.50 -2.25 -2.30
CA GLN A 115 -14.61 -0.91 -1.70
C GLN A 115 -13.22 -0.34 -1.38
N ILE A 116 -12.34 -1.13 -0.75
CA ILE A 116 -10.95 -0.73 -0.48
C ILE A 116 -10.19 -0.44 -1.78
N LYS A 117 -10.32 -1.29 -2.79
CA LYS A 117 -9.65 -1.12 -4.09
C LYS A 117 -10.07 0.19 -4.78
N GLU A 118 -11.36 0.45 -4.91
CA GLU A 118 -11.84 1.67 -5.56
C GLU A 118 -11.53 2.91 -4.72
N GLY A 119 -11.63 2.79 -3.39
CA GLY A 119 -11.21 3.86 -2.47
C GLY A 119 -9.72 4.19 -2.61
N PHE A 120 -8.83 3.20 -2.62
CA PHE A 120 -7.40 3.42 -2.84
C PHE A 120 -7.11 4.04 -4.21
N LYS A 121 -7.79 3.61 -5.25
CA LYS A 121 -7.65 4.19 -6.58
C LYS A 121 -7.91 5.70 -6.55
N THR A 122 -9.02 6.11 -5.96
CA THR A 122 -9.38 7.53 -5.82
C THR A 122 -8.40 8.28 -4.94
N ALA A 123 -8.08 7.76 -3.77
CA ALA A 123 -7.19 8.38 -2.81
C ALA A 123 -5.77 8.57 -3.39
N ILE A 124 -5.21 7.55 -4.05
CA ILE A 124 -3.90 7.64 -4.70
C ILE A 124 -3.90 8.69 -5.81
N LEU A 125 -4.93 8.73 -6.65
CA LEU A 125 -5.02 9.70 -7.74
C LEU A 125 -5.06 11.13 -7.20
N ASN A 126 -5.94 11.41 -6.24
CA ASN A 126 -6.08 12.73 -5.63
C ASN A 126 -4.78 13.18 -4.96
N HIS A 127 -4.24 12.34 -4.10
CA HIS A 127 -3.03 12.65 -3.34
C HIS A 127 -1.80 12.81 -4.24
N ALA A 128 -1.59 11.89 -5.19
CA ALA A 128 -0.47 11.97 -6.13
C ALA A 128 -0.56 13.23 -7.01
N PHE A 129 -1.75 13.58 -7.46
CA PHE A 129 -1.98 14.81 -8.22
C PHE A 129 -1.59 16.06 -7.42
N GLN A 130 -2.00 16.13 -6.15
CA GLN A 130 -1.63 17.22 -5.24
C GLN A 130 -0.12 17.31 -5.02
N PHE A 131 0.51 16.16 -4.76
CA PHE A 131 1.96 16.07 -4.59
C PHE A 131 2.70 16.60 -5.82
N VAL A 132 2.35 16.09 -7.02
CA VAL A 132 2.99 16.53 -8.27
C VAL A 132 2.76 18.00 -8.52
N LYS A 133 1.54 18.48 -8.37
CA LYS A 133 1.20 19.89 -8.54
C LYS A 133 2.06 20.79 -7.66
N ASN A 134 2.21 20.46 -6.39
CA ASN A 134 2.95 21.29 -5.45
C ASN A 134 4.47 21.20 -5.67
N GLU A 135 5.00 20.01 -5.90
CA GLU A 135 6.44 19.80 -6.12
C GLU A 135 6.92 20.36 -7.47
N THR A 136 6.04 20.46 -8.47
CA THR A 136 6.38 21.03 -9.78
C THR A 136 6.16 22.53 -9.87
N THR A 137 5.21 23.09 -9.12
CA THR A 137 4.89 24.53 -9.17
C THR A 137 6.04 25.40 -8.70
N TYR A 138 6.91 24.89 -7.85
CA TYR A 138 8.10 25.62 -7.39
C TYR A 138 9.21 25.78 -8.45
N LYS A 139 9.15 25.08 -9.61
CA LYS A 139 10.29 25.00 -10.53
C LYS A 139 10.00 25.27 -12.00
N VAL A 140 8.75 25.43 -12.43
CA VAL A 140 8.45 25.44 -13.88
C VAL A 140 7.32 26.42 -14.22
N GLY A 141 7.55 27.28 -15.20
CA GLY A 141 6.51 28.18 -15.74
C GLY A 141 5.31 27.40 -16.31
N SER A 142 4.16 28.04 -16.32
CA SER A 142 2.83 27.47 -16.60
C SER A 142 2.72 26.55 -17.83
N LYS A 143 3.58 26.69 -18.81
CA LYS A 143 3.57 25.89 -20.05
C LYS A 143 4.11 24.45 -19.87
N GLN A 144 5.04 24.24 -18.94
CA GLN A 144 5.60 22.91 -18.64
C GLN A 144 4.73 22.12 -17.67
N VAL A 145 3.91 22.77 -16.85
CA VAL A 145 2.94 22.12 -15.97
C VAL A 145 1.91 21.33 -16.76
N ASN A 146 1.42 21.87 -17.87
CA ASN A 146 0.44 21.20 -18.72
C ASN A 146 1.00 19.97 -19.47
N ILE A 147 2.28 20.02 -19.85
CA ILE A 147 2.95 18.88 -20.51
C ILE A 147 3.17 17.75 -19.51
N LEU A 148 3.64 18.07 -18.31
CA LEU A 148 3.83 17.09 -17.23
C LEU A 148 2.50 16.48 -16.77
N HIS A 149 1.42 17.26 -16.72
CA HIS A 149 0.09 16.79 -16.40
C HIS A 149 -0.41 15.76 -17.42
N ASN A 150 -0.28 16.05 -18.70
CA ASN A 150 -0.70 15.17 -19.78
C ASN A 150 0.17 13.89 -19.86
N GLU A 151 1.47 13.98 -19.59
CA GLU A 151 2.36 12.81 -19.51
C GLU A 151 2.03 11.93 -18.31
N LEU A 152 1.76 12.53 -17.15
CA LEU A 152 1.40 11.81 -15.93
C LEU A 152 0.05 11.10 -16.07
N GLU A 153 -0.94 11.78 -16.64
CA GLU A 153 -2.25 11.20 -16.94
C GLU A 153 -2.14 10.03 -17.92
N SER A 154 -1.30 10.17 -18.95
CA SER A 154 -1.01 9.10 -19.92
C SER A 154 -0.31 7.90 -19.27
N ASP A 155 0.64 8.13 -18.35
CA ASP A 155 1.37 7.06 -17.67
C ASP A 155 0.49 6.38 -16.61
N LEU A 156 -0.37 7.11 -15.91
CA LEU A 156 -1.38 6.56 -15.01
C LEU A 156 -2.39 5.67 -15.75
N ILE A 157 -2.85 6.10 -16.93
CA ILE A 157 -3.74 5.29 -17.79
C ILE A 157 -3.04 4.01 -18.26
N LYS A 158 -1.74 4.06 -18.54
CA LYS A 158 -0.96 2.85 -18.92
C LYS A 158 -0.83 1.88 -17.75
N ILE A 159 -0.55 2.40 -16.53
CA ILE A 159 -0.46 1.61 -15.32
C ILE A 159 -1.81 0.97 -14.99
N ASP A 160 -2.90 1.71 -15.09
CA ASP A 160 -4.26 1.21 -14.86
C ASP A 160 -4.60 0.08 -15.85
N LYS A 161 -4.26 0.24 -17.13
CA LYS A 161 -4.42 -0.81 -18.16
C LYS A 161 -3.58 -2.05 -17.87
N GLN A 162 -2.34 -1.89 -17.40
CA GLN A 162 -1.46 -3.01 -17.07
C GLN A 162 -1.96 -3.75 -15.83
N LEU A 163 -2.40 -3.03 -14.79
CA LEU A 163 -3.01 -3.62 -13.61
C LEU A 163 -4.31 -4.34 -13.93
N PHE A 164 -5.17 -3.73 -14.78
CA PHE A 164 -6.41 -4.34 -15.24
C PHE A 164 -6.15 -5.63 -16.05
N GLN A 165 -5.14 -5.61 -16.92
CA GLN A 165 -4.72 -6.81 -17.66
C GLN A 165 -4.23 -7.90 -16.72
N LEU A 166 -3.40 -7.55 -15.74
CA LEU A 166 -2.85 -8.50 -14.77
C LEU A 166 -3.97 -9.14 -13.90
N VAL A 167 -4.96 -8.36 -13.48
CA VAL A 167 -6.12 -8.85 -12.73
C VAL A 167 -6.98 -9.76 -13.60
N ASN A 168 -7.26 -9.38 -14.86
CA ASN A 168 -8.01 -10.20 -15.79
C ASN A 168 -7.29 -11.49 -16.16
N ASP A 169 -5.97 -11.46 -16.33
CA ASP A 169 -5.17 -12.65 -16.57
C ASP A 169 -5.21 -13.59 -15.37
N PHE A 170 -5.23 -13.06 -14.16
CA PHE A 170 -5.38 -13.84 -12.94
C PHE A 170 -6.78 -14.46 -12.81
N GLU A 171 -7.82 -13.71 -13.10
CA GLU A 171 -9.21 -14.21 -13.13
C GLU A 171 -9.41 -15.25 -14.25
N LEU A 172 -8.85 -15.02 -15.42
CA LEU A 172 -8.90 -15.97 -16.55
C LEU A 172 -8.22 -17.30 -16.21
N LEU A 173 -7.05 -17.24 -15.56
CA LEU A 173 -6.34 -18.43 -15.08
C LEU A 173 -7.15 -19.19 -14.02
N SER A 174 -7.86 -18.49 -13.15
CA SER A 174 -8.72 -19.09 -12.13
C SER A 174 -9.93 -19.81 -12.70
N VAL A 175 -10.48 -19.31 -13.82
CA VAL A 175 -11.62 -19.90 -14.53
C VAL A 175 -11.20 -21.09 -15.41
N ILE A 176 -10.03 -21.01 -16.05
CA ILE A 176 -9.58 -22.00 -17.03
C ILE A 176 -9.05 -23.28 -16.33
N ASN A 177 -8.51 -23.18 -15.12
CA ASN A 177 -7.93 -24.37 -14.48
C ASN A 177 -7.92 -24.31 -12.95
N PRO A 178 -9.07 -24.48 -12.28
CA PRO A 178 -9.18 -24.44 -10.82
C PRO A 178 -8.32 -25.51 -10.12
N ILE A 179 -8.07 -26.66 -10.77
CA ILE A 179 -7.23 -27.75 -10.23
C ILE A 179 -5.75 -27.34 -10.25
N ASN A 180 -5.30 -26.69 -11.30
CA ASN A 180 -3.93 -26.16 -11.37
C ASN A 180 -3.72 -24.97 -10.44
N LEU A 181 -4.72 -24.15 -10.22
CA LEU A 181 -4.65 -23.05 -9.26
C LEU A 181 -4.47 -23.57 -7.84
N GLU A 182 -5.16 -24.61 -7.44
CA GLU A 182 -4.97 -25.28 -6.15
C GLU A 182 -3.59 -25.92 -6.02
N PHE A 183 -3.09 -26.51 -7.10
CA PHE A 183 -1.73 -27.08 -7.13
C PHE A 183 -0.66 -25.98 -7.06
N GLU A 184 -0.79 -24.92 -7.82
CA GLU A 184 0.14 -23.78 -7.79
C GLU A 184 0.05 -23.01 -6.48
N LYS A 185 -1.14 -22.89 -5.89
CA LYS A 185 -1.34 -22.36 -4.53
C LYS A 185 -0.62 -23.21 -3.49
N LYS A 186 -0.74 -24.54 -3.57
CA LYS A 186 -0.01 -25.47 -2.68
C LYS A 186 1.50 -25.38 -2.89
N LYS A 187 1.95 -25.28 -4.14
CA LYS A 187 3.36 -25.13 -4.49
C LYS A 187 3.91 -23.77 -4.04
N PHE A 188 3.16 -22.70 -4.21
CA PHE A 188 3.51 -21.38 -3.71
C PHE A 188 3.57 -21.34 -2.18
N LEU A 189 2.59 -21.93 -1.51
CA LEU A 189 2.60 -22.07 -0.06
C LEU A 189 3.77 -22.93 0.40
N ALA A 190 4.03 -24.06 -0.24
CA ALA A 190 5.16 -24.93 0.06
C ALA A 190 6.50 -24.21 -0.16
N SER A 191 6.68 -23.48 -1.28
CA SER A 191 7.89 -22.69 -1.55
C SER A 191 8.08 -21.57 -0.53
N LYS A 192 6.99 -20.93 -0.09
CA LYS A 192 7.01 -19.90 0.93
C LYS A 192 7.38 -20.44 2.31
N TYR A 193 7.02 -21.69 2.59
CA TYR A 193 7.32 -22.37 3.85
C TYR A 193 8.70 -23.07 3.87
N THR A 194 9.30 -23.36 2.73
CA THR A 194 10.67 -23.86 2.63
C THR A 194 11.74 -22.77 2.81
N TYR A 195 11.32 -21.50 2.85
CA TYR A 195 12.19 -20.36 3.21
C TYR A 195 12.34 -20.25 4.73
N GLU A 196 12.72 -21.34 5.37
CA GLU A 196 12.89 -21.41 6.83
C GLU A 196 13.79 -20.32 7.46
N PRO A 197 14.91 -19.88 6.87
CA PRO A 197 15.76 -18.89 7.52
C PRO A 197 15.09 -17.55 7.70
N GLN A 198 14.26 -17.12 6.75
CA GLN A 198 13.56 -15.82 6.83
C GLN A 198 12.42 -15.84 7.87
N PHE A 199 11.77 -16.97 8.05
CA PHE A 199 10.71 -17.12 9.06
C PHE A 199 11.24 -17.16 10.50
N LYS A 200 12.49 -17.58 10.71
CA LYS A 200 13.10 -17.63 12.05
C LYS A 200 13.47 -16.26 12.61
N TYR A 201 13.74 -15.29 11.75
CA TYR A 201 14.30 -13.99 12.15
C TYR A 201 13.32 -12.82 12.06
N ASN A 202 12.18 -12.99 11.41
CA ASN A 202 11.16 -11.97 11.29
C ASN A 202 9.92 -12.42 12.06
N PRO A 203 9.53 -11.74 13.15
CA PRO A 203 8.32 -12.08 13.89
C PRO A 203 7.04 -12.03 13.02
N LEU A 204 7.05 -11.29 11.93
CA LEU A 204 5.99 -11.30 10.93
C LEU A 204 6.05 -12.50 9.97
N ASN A 205 7.18 -13.20 9.93
CA ASN A 205 7.42 -14.39 9.12
C ASN A 205 7.36 -15.68 9.93
N ILE A 206 6.91 -15.64 11.17
CA ILE A 206 6.63 -16.85 11.94
C ILE A 206 5.55 -17.62 11.18
N ASN A 207 5.85 -18.91 10.92
CA ASN A 207 4.89 -19.82 10.34
C ASN A 207 3.58 -19.76 11.15
N PRO A 208 2.46 -19.36 10.55
CA PRO A 208 1.20 -19.19 11.28
C PRO A 208 0.73 -20.47 11.97
N PHE A 209 1.18 -21.64 11.52
CA PHE A 209 0.91 -22.92 12.18
C PHE A 209 1.78 -23.16 13.41
N GLU A 210 3.01 -22.65 13.46
CA GLU A 210 3.84 -22.69 14.67
C GLU A 210 3.39 -21.67 15.71
N PHE A 211 2.88 -20.51 15.26
CA PHE A 211 2.31 -19.52 16.16
C PHE A 211 1.06 -20.02 16.88
N LYS A 212 0.20 -20.81 16.19
CA LYS A 212 -0.98 -21.44 16.80
C LYS A 212 -0.63 -22.52 17.84
N ARG A 213 0.58 -23.10 17.79
CA ARG A 213 1.01 -24.10 18.78
C ARG A 213 1.62 -23.49 20.04
N LYS A 214 1.94 -22.21 20.03
CA LYS A 214 2.55 -21.49 21.17
C LYS A 214 1.59 -20.57 21.90
N LEU A 215 0.35 -20.43 21.38
CA LEU A 215 -0.78 -19.78 22.05
C LEU A 215 -1.72 -20.85 22.61
#